data_4089e71066d0e521a53899f75a181d87
#
_entry.id   4089e71066d0e521a53899f75a181d87
#
_cell.length_a   1.000
_cell.length_b   1.000
_cell.length_c   1.000
_cell.angle_alpha   90.00
_cell.angle_beta   90.00
_cell.angle_gamma   90.00
#
_symmetry.space_group_name_H-M   'P 1'
#
loop_
_entity.id
_entity.type
_entity.pdbx_description
1 polymer ?
#
loop_
_entity_poly.entity_id
_entity_poly.type
_entity_poly.pdbx_seq_one_letter_code
_entity_poly.pdbx_strand_id
1 'polypeptide(L)'
;MSPDREAVGVLIVDDQAPFRRAAKMVMAATPGFEVIGEAETGERAVELFEELAPGLVLMDINLGPGINGIEATRRITAAHPDATVLLLSTYQAADLPSGADTCGAAGYVNKEEFGPAVVLDLWKKRHDGASSSS
;
A
#
# COMPACT_ATOMS: atom_id res chain seq x y z
N MET A 1 -9.63 5.47 -26.50
CA MET A 1 -9.04 5.34 -25.16
C MET A 1 -9.22 6.59 -24.35
N SER A 2 -9.88 6.49 -23.26
CA SER A 2 -10.11 7.67 -22.47
C SER A 2 -9.07 7.83 -21.38
N PRO A 3 -8.77 9.06 -21.02
CA PRO A 3 -7.80 9.32 -19.94
C PRO A 3 -8.22 8.71 -18.60
N ASP A 4 -9.51 8.54 -18.40
CA ASP A 4 -10.00 7.96 -17.16
C ASP A 4 -9.75 6.46 -17.08
N ARG A 5 -9.19 5.89 -18.13
CA ARG A 5 -8.79 4.51 -18.13
C ARG A 5 -7.37 4.30 -17.62
N GLU A 6 -6.72 5.37 -17.26
CA GLU A 6 -5.37 5.23 -16.74
C GLU A 6 -5.37 4.38 -15.48
N ALA A 7 -4.41 3.49 -15.41
CA ALA A 7 -4.31 2.61 -14.27
C ALA A 7 -3.85 3.37 -13.03
N VAL A 8 -4.26 2.88 -11.87
CA VAL A 8 -3.78 3.39 -10.60
C VAL A 8 -2.33 2.95 -10.43
N GLY A 9 -1.43 3.90 -10.22
CA GLY A 9 -0.03 3.57 -9.99
C GLY A 9 0.19 2.99 -8.61
N VAL A 10 0.92 1.88 -8.54
CA VAL A 10 1.15 1.16 -7.29
C VAL A 10 2.63 1.19 -6.93
N LEU A 11 2.92 1.56 -5.70
CA LEU A 11 4.27 1.46 -5.14
C LEU A 11 4.30 0.28 -4.18
N ILE A 12 5.24 -0.65 -4.39
CA ILE A 12 5.39 -1.83 -3.54
C ILE A 12 6.60 -1.65 -2.65
N VAL A 13 6.41 -1.76 -1.34
CA VAL A 13 7.47 -1.56 -0.35
C VAL A 13 7.64 -2.82 0.47
N ASP A 14 8.78 -3.49 0.31
CA ASP A 14 9.09 -4.73 1.03
C ASP A 14 10.58 -4.96 0.88
N ASP A 15 11.24 -5.39 1.94
CA ASP A 15 12.68 -5.63 1.89
C ASP A 15 13.04 -6.99 1.30
N GLN A 16 12.02 -7.80 0.97
CA GLN A 16 12.26 -9.13 0.40
C GLN A 16 11.86 -9.16 -1.06
N ALA A 17 12.86 -9.34 -1.92
CA ALA A 17 12.63 -9.35 -3.37
C ALA A 17 11.61 -10.40 -3.81
N PRO A 18 11.60 -11.63 -3.22
CA PRO A 18 10.58 -12.60 -3.65
C PRO A 18 9.16 -12.12 -3.43
N PHE A 19 8.89 -11.43 -2.32
CA PHE A 19 7.54 -10.92 -2.12
C PHE A 19 7.23 -9.79 -3.08
N ARG A 20 8.21 -8.91 -3.35
CA ARG A 20 7.98 -7.85 -4.33
C ARG A 20 7.62 -8.42 -5.69
N ARG A 21 8.30 -9.49 -6.11
CA ARG A 21 7.97 -10.14 -7.38
C ARG A 21 6.56 -10.70 -7.38
N ALA A 22 6.19 -11.38 -6.28
CA ALA A 22 4.84 -11.92 -6.18
C ALA A 22 3.79 -10.81 -6.19
N ALA A 23 4.06 -9.73 -5.48
CA ALA A 23 3.12 -8.61 -5.43
C ALA A 23 2.97 -7.96 -6.80
N LYS A 24 4.05 -7.85 -7.56
CA LYS A 24 3.96 -7.32 -8.92
C LYS A 24 3.06 -8.18 -9.79
N MET A 25 3.15 -9.50 -9.65
CA MET A 25 2.30 -10.40 -10.42
C MET A 25 0.83 -10.24 -10.02
N VAL A 26 0.57 -10.12 -8.73
CA VAL A 26 -0.79 -9.92 -8.26
C VAL A 26 -1.37 -8.62 -8.81
N MET A 27 -0.61 -7.54 -8.75
CA MET A 27 -1.13 -6.26 -9.21
C MET A 27 -1.26 -6.23 -10.74
N ALA A 28 -0.38 -6.92 -11.47
CA ALA A 28 -0.53 -7.02 -12.91
C ALA A 28 -1.81 -7.76 -13.29
N ALA A 29 -2.27 -8.67 -12.43
CA ALA A 29 -3.51 -9.41 -12.65
C ALA A 29 -4.74 -8.69 -12.11
N THR A 30 -4.56 -7.54 -11.46
CA THR A 30 -5.66 -6.78 -10.86
C THR A 30 -6.06 -5.67 -11.82
N PRO A 31 -7.28 -5.74 -12.38
CA PRO A 31 -7.69 -4.73 -13.37
C PRO A 31 -7.63 -3.32 -12.81
N GLY A 32 -7.10 -2.41 -13.59
CA GLY A 32 -7.06 -1.00 -13.22
C GLY A 32 -5.84 -0.57 -12.43
N PHE A 33 -4.86 -1.47 -12.22
CA PHE A 33 -3.67 -1.15 -11.44
C PHE A 33 -2.41 -1.48 -12.24
N GLU A 34 -1.36 -0.70 -12.02
CA GLU A 34 -0.05 -1.00 -12.59
C GLU A 34 1.03 -0.62 -11.59
N VAL A 35 2.08 -1.42 -11.49
CA VAL A 35 3.17 -1.14 -10.58
C VAL A 35 4.10 -0.11 -11.22
N ILE A 36 4.33 0.99 -10.52
CA ILE A 36 5.17 2.07 -11.03
C ILE A 36 6.46 2.24 -10.25
N GLY A 37 6.63 1.50 -9.16
CA GLY A 37 7.87 1.59 -8.40
C GLY A 37 7.94 0.54 -7.31
N GLU A 38 9.15 0.34 -6.79
CA GLU A 38 9.43 -0.56 -5.69
C GLU A 38 10.41 0.10 -4.74
N ALA A 39 10.26 -0.17 -3.46
CA ALA A 39 11.18 0.31 -2.45
C ALA A 39 11.53 -0.83 -1.49
N GLU A 40 12.75 -0.82 -0.98
CA GLU A 40 13.20 -1.84 -0.04
C GLU A 40 13.21 -1.34 1.40
N THR A 41 13.08 -0.03 1.59
CA THR A 41 13.12 0.57 2.92
C THR A 41 11.98 1.57 3.06
N GLY A 42 11.66 1.90 4.31
CA GLY A 42 10.65 2.90 4.58
C GLY A 42 11.07 4.27 4.12
N GLU A 43 12.37 4.60 4.29
CA GLU A 43 12.88 5.89 3.85
C GLU A 43 12.75 6.06 2.34
N ARG A 44 13.09 5.00 1.61
CA ARG A 44 12.98 5.07 0.16
C ARG A 44 11.52 5.18 -0.27
N ALA A 45 10.63 4.51 0.47
CA ALA A 45 9.21 4.60 0.17
C ALA A 45 8.71 6.04 0.29
N VAL A 46 9.14 6.75 1.33
CA VAL A 46 8.74 8.14 1.51
C VAL A 46 9.24 9.00 0.36
N GLU A 47 10.49 8.78 -0.05
CA GLU A 47 11.06 9.52 -1.19
C GLU A 47 10.32 9.23 -2.49
N LEU A 48 10.06 7.95 -2.75
CA LEU A 48 9.39 7.56 -3.99
C LEU A 48 7.95 8.03 -4.03
N PHE A 49 7.30 8.12 -2.88
CA PHE A 49 5.96 8.66 -2.86
C PHE A 49 5.96 10.10 -3.39
N GLU A 50 6.94 10.90 -3.00
CA GLU A 50 7.04 12.27 -3.47
C GLU A 50 7.33 12.31 -4.98
N GLU A 51 8.17 11.41 -5.47
CA GLU A 51 8.55 11.40 -6.87
C GLU A 51 7.46 10.88 -7.79
N LEU A 52 6.77 9.83 -7.38
CA LEU A 52 5.86 9.08 -8.24
C LEU A 52 4.39 9.39 -8.00
N ALA A 53 4.07 9.89 -6.83
CA ALA A 53 2.68 10.16 -6.44
C ALA A 53 1.77 8.98 -6.74
N PRO A 54 2.08 7.78 -6.21
CA PRO A 54 1.27 6.60 -6.53
C PRO A 54 -0.12 6.71 -5.93
N GLY A 55 -1.09 6.10 -6.61
CA GLY A 55 -2.44 6.06 -6.09
C GLY A 55 -2.64 5.02 -5.00
N LEU A 56 -1.73 4.05 -4.92
CA LEU A 56 -1.81 2.99 -3.92
C LEU A 56 -0.42 2.60 -3.49
N VAL A 57 -0.21 2.43 -2.18
CA VAL A 57 1.05 1.93 -1.65
C VAL A 57 0.78 0.63 -0.92
N LEU A 58 1.53 -0.42 -1.26
CA LEU A 58 1.51 -1.68 -0.54
C LEU A 58 2.74 -1.65 0.36
N MET A 59 2.52 -1.55 1.67
CA MET A 59 3.60 -1.26 2.63
C MET A 59 3.78 -2.40 3.61
N ASP A 60 4.92 -3.10 3.52
CA ASP A 60 5.28 -4.10 4.51
C ASP A 60 5.52 -3.42 5.86
N ILE A 61 4.95 -3.97 6.92
CA ILE A 61 5.16 -3.43 8.25
C ILE A 61 6.58 -3.68 8.71
N ASN A 62 7.10 -4.87 8.44
CA ASN A 62 8.42 -5.28 8.92
C ASN A 62 9.49 -4.99 7.87
N LEU A 63 9.93 -3.76 7.84
CA LEU A 63 11.04 -3.39 6.95
C LEU A 63 12.35 -3.51 7.72
N GLY A 64 13.42 -3.71 6.97
CA GLY A 64 14.74 -3.88 7.54
C GLY A 64 15.24 -2.66 8.28
N PRO A 65 16.53 -2.38 8.29
CA PRO A 65 17.06 -1.28 9.09
C PRO A 65 16.39 0.04 8.70
N GLY A 66 16.28 0.93 9.68
CA GLY A 66 15.63 2.21 9.47
C GLY A 66 14.21 2.20 9.97
N ILE A 67 13.37 3.05 9.40
CA ILE A 67 11.98 3.13 9.86
C ILE A 67 11.20 1.92 9.36
N ASN A 68 10.19 1.49 10.15
CA ASN A 68 9.33 0.40 9.72
C ASN A 68 8.19 0.94 8.85
N GLY A 69 7.32 0.03 8.39
CA GLY A 69 6.22 0.42 7.50
C GLY A 69 5.19 1.31 8.17
N ILE A 70 5.00 1.17 9.47
CA ILE A 70 4.05 2.01 10.20
C ILE A 70 4.56 3.44 10.24
N GLU A 71 5.83 3.63 10.54
CA GLU A 71 6.39 4.98 10.57
C GLU A 71 6.44 5.59 9.17
N ALA A 72 6.79 4.79 8.15
CA ALA A 72 6.78 5.28 6.77
C ALA A 72 5.37 5.73 6.38
N THR A 73 4.35 4.94 6.74
CA THR A 73 2.96 5.29 6.44
C THR A 73 2.58 6.58 7.15
N ARG A 74 2.98 6.73 8.40
CA ARG A 74 2.68 7.93 9.17
C ARG A 74 3.26 9.16 8.48
N ARG A 75 4.50 9.06 8.00
CA ARG A 75 5.14 10.19 7.31
C ARG A 75 4.46 10.51 5.99
N ILE A 76 4.10 9.48 5.23
CA ILE A 76 3.41 9.66 3.95
C ILE A 76 2.05 10.32 4.17
N THR A 77 1.26 9.82 5.11
CA THR A 77 -0.10 10.33 5.32
C THR A 77 -0.10 11.69 5.99
N ALA A 78 0.94 12.02 6.76
CA ALA A 78 1.04 13.35 7.35
C ALA A 78 1.27 14.40 6.26
N ALA A 79 2.06 14.06 5.24
CA ALA A 79 2.32 14.97 4.13
C ALA A 79 1.22 14.91 3.08
N HIS A 80 0.58 13.74 2.95
CA HIS A 80 -0.43 13.50 1.91
C HIS A 80 -1.64 12.79 2.54
N PRO A 81 -2.57 13.53 3.15
CA PRO A 81 -3.69 12.90 3.85
C PRO A 81 -4.58 12.03 2.97
N ASP A 82 -4.53 12.25 1.64
CA ASP A 82 -5.31 11.46 0.70
C ASP A 82 -4.62 10.18 0.26
N ALA A 83 -3.40 9.94 0.71
CA ALA A 83 -2.66 8.75 0.30
C ALA A 83 -3.39 7.49 0.73
N THR A 84 -3.42 6.49 -0.15
CA THR A 84 -4.02 5.19 0.15
C THR A 84 -2.90 4.20 0.38
N VAL A 85 -2.71 3.79 1.62
CA VAL A 85 -1.67 2.84 1.99
C VAL A 85 -2.33 1.61 2.60
N LEU A 86 -1.99 0.43 2.07
CA LEU A 86 -2.41 -0.84 2.65
C LEU A 86 -1.20 -1.45 3.32
N LEU A 87 -1.32 -1.71 4.62
CA LEU A 87 -0.25 -2.37 5.35
C LEU A 87 -0.30 -3.87 5.09
N LEU A 88 0.86 -4.45 4.85
CA LEU A 88 0.99 -5.89 4.62
C LEU A 88 1.84 -6.48 5.73
N SER A 89 1.44 -7.64 6.24
CA SER A 89 2.16 -8.25 7.35
C SER A 89 1.85 -9.74 7.43
N THR A 90 2.77 -10.48 8.06
CA THR A 90 2.51 -11.86 8.43
C THR A 90 1.82 -11.97 9.78
N TYR A 91 1.65 -10.85 10.50
CA TYR A 91 0.95 -10.85 11.78
C TYR A 91 -0.54 -11.08 11.60
N GLN A 92 -1.15 -11.70 12.59
CA GLN A 92 -2.60 -11.72 12.67
C GLN A 92 -3.08 -10.35 13.15
N ALA A 93 -4.35 -10.04 12.89
CA ALA A 93 -4.88 -8.73 13.25
C ALA A 93 -4.69 -8.42 14.74
N ALA A 94 -4.84 -9.42 15.60
CA ALA A 94 -4.69 -9.21 17.05
C ALA A 94 -3.26 -8.94 17.47
N ASP A 95 -2.29 -9.27 16.61
CA ASP A 95 -0.87 -9.15 16.92
C ASP A 95 -0.19 -8.00 16.22
N LEU A 96 -0.96 -7.11 15.59
CA LEU A 96 -0.38 -5.98 14.88
C LEU A 96 0.40 -5.07 15.83
N PRO A 97 1.54 -4.55 15.38
CA PRO A 97 2.30 -3.63 16.20
C PRO A 97 1.50 -2.38 16.55
N SER A 98 1.89 -1.76 17.65
CA SER A 98 1.31 -0.52 18.08
C SER A 98 1.42 0.53 17.01
N GLY A 99 0.36 1.28 16.82
CA GLY A 99 0.33 2.35 15.82
C GLY A 99 -0.17 1.94 14.45
N ALA A 100 -0.35 0.62 14.20
CA ALA A 100 -0.83 0.17 12.90
C ALA A 100 -2.20 0.73 12.57
N ASP A 101 -3.05 0.89 13.58
CA ASP A 101 -4.40 1.38 13.38
C ASP A 101 -4.52 2.90 13.38
N THR A 102 -3.45 3.60 13.74
CA THR A 102 -3.50 5.06 13.87
C THR A 102 -2.51 5.78 12.95
N CYS A 103 -1.79 5.05 12.11
CA CYS A 103 -0.76 5.66 11.26
C CYS A 103 -1.33 6.28 9.98
N GLY A 104 -2.63 6.12 9.75
CA GLY A 104 -3.26 6.68 8.56
C GLY A 104 -3.44 5.68 7.43
N ALA A 105 -3.10 4.41 7.64
CA ALA A 105 -3.28 3.40 6.62
C ALA A 105 -4.77 3.21 6.32
N ALA A 106 -5.08 2.91 5.07
CA ALA A 106 -6.45 2.66 4.66
C ALA A 106 -6.93 1.27 5.05
N GLY A 107 -6.00 0.34 5.24
CA GLY A 107 -6.36 -1.00 5.63
C GLY A 107 -5.15 -1.85 5.91
N TYR A 108 -5.41 -3.08 6.27
CA TYR A 108 -4.40 -4.05 6.63
C TYR A 108 -4.69 -5.37 5.91
N VAL A 109 -3.65 -6.01 5.37
CA VAL A 109 -3.78 -7.29 4.68
C VAL A 109 -2.72 -8.23 5.20
N ASN A 110 -3.16 -9.44 5.58
CA ASN A 110 -2.21 -10.50 5.91
C ASN A 110 -1.59 -10.97 4.59
N LYS A 111 -0.27 -11.12 4.56
CA LYS A 111 0.43 -11.49 3.33
C LYS A 111 -0.04 -12.82 2.76
N GLU A 112 -0.52 -13.72 3.60
CA GLU A 112 -1.02 -15.01 3.14
C GLU A 112 -2.34 -14.89 2.39
N GLU A 113 -3.07 -13.81 2.62
CA GLU A 113 -4.36 -13.57 1.98
C GLU A 113 -4.28 -12.57 0.84
N PHE A 114 -3.10 -12.03 0.59
CA PHE A 114 -2.92 -11.00 -0.40
C PHE A 114 -3.22 -11.53 -1.80
N GLY A 115 -4.09 -10.84 -2.51
CA GLY A 115 -4.46 -11.22 -3.88
C GLY A 115 -5.35 -10.15 -4.48
N PRO A 116 -5.69 -10.29 -5.77
CA PRO A 116 -6.47 -9.25 -6.47
C PRO A 116 -7.80 -8.93 -5.81
N ALA A 117 -8.53 -9.95 -5.36
CA ALA A 117 -9.85 -9.71 -4.78
C ALA A 117 -9.77 -8.89 -3.49
N VAL A 118 -8.77 -9.18 -2.66
CA VAL A 118 -8.59 -8.46 -1.40
C VAL A 118 -8.24 -7.00 -1.67
N VAL A 119 -7.34 -6.77 -2.62
CA VAL A 119 -6.94 -5.41 -2.97
C VAL A 119 -8.12 -4.64 -3.51
N LEU A 120 -8.88 -5.24 -4.42
CA LEU A 120 -10.05 -4.56 -5.00
C LEU A 120 -11.09 -4.24 -3.94
N ASP A 121 -11.32 -5.16 -3.01
CA ASP A 121 -12.31 -4.94 -1.97
C ASP A 121 -11.91 -3.76 -1.07
N LEU A 122 -10.66 -3.73 -0.64
CA LEU A 122 -10.19 -2.64 0.21
C LEU A 122 -10.15 -1.31 -0.54
N TRP A 123 -9.77 -1.35 -1.80
CA TRP A 123 -9.75 -0.16 -2.63
C TRP A 123 -11.15 0.43 -2.76
N LYS A 124 -12.13 -0.43 -3.04
CA LYS A 124 -13.51 0.00 -3.17
C LYS A 124 -14.05 0.58 -1.87
N LYS A 125 -13.77 -0.08 -0.75
CA LYS A 125 -14.25 0.41 0.54
C LYS A 125 -13.71 1.79 0.84
N ARG A 126 -12.44 2.02 0.52
CA ARG A 126 -11.83 3.32 0.75
C ARG A 126 -12.52 4.42 -0.06
N HIS A 127 -12.75 4.14 -1.34
CA HIS A 127 -13.25 5.16 -2.26
C HIS A 127 -14.77 5.24 -2.30
N ASP A 128 -15.46 4.11 -2.22
CA ASP A 128 -16.92 4.10 -2.20
C ASP A 128 -17.45 4.63 -0.89
N GLY A 129 -16.77 4.32 0.20
CA GLY A 129 -17.17 4.85 1.50
C GLY A 129 -17.12 6.37 1.52
N ALA A 130 -16.11 6.95 0.91
CA ALA A 130 -16.01 8.40 0.81
C ALA A 130 -17.13 8.98 -0.03
N SER A 131 -17.50 8.29 -1.10
CA SER A 131 -18.60 8.71 -1.96
C SER A 131 -19.92 8.63 -1.26
N SER A 132 -20.15 7.54 -0.55
CA SER A 132 -21.47 7.31 0.04
C SER A 132 -21.74 8.22 1.22
N SER A 133 -20.72 8.82 1.78
CA SER A 133 -20.92 9.71 2.90
C SER A 133 -21.43 11.08 2.46
N SER A 134 -21.40 11.35 1.21
CA SER A 134 -21.85 12.66 0.71
C SER A 134 -23.35 12.78 0.55
#